data_c2966753c26300cbfb0367c7762e9795
#
_entry.id   c2966753c26300cbfb0367c7762e9795
#
_cell.length_a   1.000
_cell.length_b   1.000
_cell.length_c   1.000
_cell.angle_alpha   90.00
_cell.angle_beta   90.00
_cell.angle_gamma   90.00
#
_symmetry.space_group_name_H-M   'P 1'
#
loop_
_entity.id
_entity.type
_entity.pdbx_description
1 polymer ?
#
loop_
_entity_poly.entity_id
_entity_poly.type
_entity_poly.pdbx_seq_one_letter_code
_entity_poly.pdbx_strand_id
1 'polypeptide(L)'
;DHRDLHSFPTRRSSDLVDEETGLTGAFALKPGFMTGDILINLDSEDEGELFIGCAGGANTTAEFTYQPVSAPQDYFYFRVTVKGLTGGHSGDDINKGRANANKLLNRFLTQLASKYILYLCEIDGGNLHNAIPREAQALCAVPMKDKESVRVDLNIYTAELENEYAATEPNLRTELSSESPCKEAIDMTTAGHLLRAVYAVHNGVYAMSQDIPGLVETSSNLASIKQVEGNKIKIVTSQRSSILSSRKNMSEMIRSAFLLGGAEVITGDGYPGWKPNTDSPVLKIAIDSYKKLFGVEPKVKAIHAGLECGLFLEK
;
A
#
# COMPACT_ATOMS: atom_id res chain seq x y z
N ASP A 1 10.49 2.67 49.63
CA ASP A 1 11.62 3.10 48.81
C ASP A 1 11.11 3.60 47.48
N HIS A 2 10.99 4.93 47.35
CA HIS A 2 10.25 5.58 46.25
C HIS A 2 11.02 5.66 44.94
N ARG A 3 12.20 5.10 44.86
CA ARG A 3 13.08 5.20 43.68
C ARG A 3 12.76 4.21 42.57
N ASP A 4 12.05 3.15 42.88
CA ASP A 4 11.68 2.14 41.90
C ASP A 4 10.41 2.48 41.12
N LEU A 5 9.68 3.50 41.53
CA LEU A 5 8.45 3.92 40.87
C LEU A 5 8.69 4.68 39.56
N HIS A 6 9.90 5.24 39.35
CA HIS A 6 10.22 6.01 38.15
C HIS A 6 10.73 5.17 36.98
N SER A 7 11.06 3.93 37.21
CA SER A 7 11.46 2.99 36.14
C SER A 7 10.27 2.19 35.58
N PHE A 8 9.09 2.34 36.17
CA PHE A 8 7.90 1.57 35.83
C PHE A 8 7.06 2.02 34.62
N PRO A 9 7.08 3.28 34.16
CA PRO A 9 6.30 3.64 32.99
C PRO A 9 6.70 2.85 31.75
N THR A 10 7.97 2.47 31.60
CA THR A 10 8.47 1.71 30.47
C THR A 10 8.01 0.26 30.40
N ARG A 11 7.68 -0.34 31.54
CA ARG A 11 7.16 -1.73 31.58
C ARG A 11 5.69 -1.84 31.25
N ARG A 12 4.93 -0.73 31.22
CA ARG A 12 3.50 -0.72 30.98
C ARG A 12 3.13 -0.51 29.52
N SER A 13 4.03 0.00 28.69
CA SER A 13 3.77 0.15 27.26
C SER A 13 3.74 -1.19 26.53
N SER A 14 4.49 -2.20 27.00
CA SER A 14 4.46 -3.56 26.46
C SER A 14 3.20 -4.35 26.77
N ASP A 15 2.36 -3.85 27.70
CA ASP A 15 1.09 -4.48 28.06
C ASP A 15 -0.11 -3.90 27.30
N LEU A 16 0.11 -3.15 26.24
CA LEU A 16 -0.97 -2.61 25.41
C LEU A 16 -1.54 -3.70 24.52
N VAL A 17 -2.88 -3.76 24.46
CA VAL A 17 -3.60 -4.75 23.66
C VAL A 17 -3.47 -4.44 22.16
N ASP A 18 -3.38 -5.50 21.35
CA ASP A 18 -3.47 -5.45 19.90
C ASP A 18 -2.37 -4.59 19.24
N GLU A 19 -1.15 -4.68 19.76
CA GLU A 19 0.00 -3.94 19.23
C GLU A 19 0.28 -4.37 17.78
N GLU A 20 0.35 -5.67 17.52
CA GLU A 20 0.75 -6.27 16.24
C GLU A 20 -0.23 -6.04 15.08
N THR A 21 -1.51 -5.84 15.37
CA THR A 21 -2.54 -5.79 14.33
C THR A 21 -3.24 -4.44 14.19
N GLY A 22 -3.29 -3.61 15.23
CA GLY A 22 -4.07 -2.38 15.15
C GLY A 22 -3.66 -1.26 16.08
N LEU A 23 -2.69 -1.47 16.99
CA LEU A 23 -2.26 -0.49 18.00
C LEU A 23 -3.42 0.04 18.86
N THR A 24 -4.50 -0.74 19.04
CA THR A 24 -5.75 -0.28 19.67
C THR A 24 -5.52 0.16 21.11
N GLY A 25 -4.63 -0.49 21.84
CA GLY A 25 -4.23 -0.09 23.18
C GLY A 25 -3.54 1.27 23.21
N ALA A 26 -2.63 1.53 22.27
CA ALA A 26 -1.92 2.80 22.14
C ALA A 26 -2.89 3.95 21.76
N PHE A 27 -3.84 3.69 20.85
CA PHE A 27 -4.91 4.65 20.52
C PHE A 27 -5.80 5.00 21.71
N ALA A 28 -6.09 4.03 22.57
CA ALA A 28 -6.98 4.18 23.72
C ALA A 28 -6.33 4.93 24.90
N LEU A 29 -5.03 5.14 24.91
CA LEU A 29 -4.35 5.90 25.96
C LEU A 29 -4.87 7.33 26.02
N LYS A 30 -5.16 7.78 27.23
CA LYS A 30 -5.61 9.15 27.48
C LYS A 30 -4.41 10.09 27.67
N PRO A 31 -4.52 11.36 27.26
CA PRO A 31 -3.52 12.39 27.59
C PRO A 31 -3.22 12.42 29.09
N GLY A 32 -1.95 12.55 29.46
CA GLY A 32 -1.50 12.57 30.85
C GLY A 32 -1.30 11.19 31.48
N PHE A 33 -1.46 10.09 30.73
CA PHE A 33 -1.09 8.76 31.21
C PHE A 33 0.43 8.64 31.43
N MET A 34 1.21 9.21 30.51
CA MET A 34 2.66 9.33 30.61
C MET A 34 2.99 10.73 31.14
N THR A 35 3.90 10.80 32.13
CA THR A 35 4.32 12.06 32.76
C THR A 35 5.81 12.36 32.55
N GLY A 36 6.51 11.52 31.81
CA GLY A 36 7.93 11.71 31.51
C GLY A 36 8.14 12.55 30.25
N ASP A 37 9.22 13.34 30.23
CA ASP A 37 9.60 14.18 29.09
C ASP A 37 10.33 13.37 27.99
N ILE A 38 10.79 12.16 28.31
CA ILE A 38 11.54 11.28 27.40
C ILE A 38 10.93 9.89 27.45
N LEU A 39 10.59 9.36 26.28
CA LEU A 39 10.14 7.99 26.11
C LEU A 39 11.25 7.16 25.45
N ILE A 40 11.58 6.03 26.08
CA ILE A 40 12.46 5.01 25.50
C ILE A 40 11.64 3.72 25.36
N ASN A 41 11.31 3.38 24.13
CA ASN A 41 10.66 2.11 23.82
C ASN A 41 11.73 1.03 23.60
N LEU A 42 11.62 -0.09 24.29
CA LEU A 42 12.57 -1.22 24.22
C LEU A 42 12.05 -2.35 23.33
N ASP A 43 10.93 -2.17 22.70
CA ASP A 43 10.29 -3.14 21.82
C ASP A 43 10.85 -3.02 20.38
N SER A 44 12.14 -3.37 20.24
CA SER A 44 12.86 -3.42 18.97
C SER A 44 13.47 -4.78 18.77
N GLU A 45 13.31 -5.37 17.60
CA GLU A 45 13.84 -6.67 17.22
C GLU A 45 15.28 -6.57 16.67
N ASP A 46 15.72 -5.38 16.26
CA ASP A 46 17.01 -5.17 15.60
C ASP A 46 18.11 -4.76 16.60
N GLU A 47 19.06 -5.67 16.81
CA GLU A 47 20.22 -5.40 17.67
C GLU A 47 21.14 -4.33 17.04
N GLY A 48 21.57 -3.38 17.86
CA GLY A 48 22.50 -2.34 17.43
C GLY A 48 21.85 -1.19 16.67
N GLU A 49 20.54 -1.05 16.70
CA GLU A 49 19.81 -0.01 15.99
C GLU A 49 19.00 0.89 16.95
N LEU A 50 18.96 2.18 16.65
CA LEU A 50 18.16 3.19 17.36
C LEU A 50 17.18 3.81 16.38
N PHE A 51 15.90 3.59 16.58
CA PHE A 51 14.84 4.19 15.76
C PHE A 51 14.43 5.56 16.35
N ILE A 52 14.49 6.59 15.53
CA ILE A 52 14.18 7.98 15.90
C ILE A 52 13.03 8.58 15.10
N GLY A 53 12.33 7.76 14.37
CA GLY A 53 11.19 8.18 13.55
C GLY A 53 10.45 7.02 12.93
N CYS A 54 9.19 7.26 12.58
CA CYS A 54 8.35 6.29 11.90
C CYS A 54 7.35 6.97 10.95
N ALA A 55 6.82 6.22 9.98
CA ALA A 55 5.76 6.73 9.13
C ALA A 55 4.39 6.60 9.81
N GLY A 56 3.58 7.64 9.68
CA GLY A 56 2.14 7.54 9.84
C GLY A 56 1.48 6.94 8.61
N GLY A 57 0.24 6.47 8.75
CA GLY A 57 -0.51 5.86 7.66
C GLY A 57 -1.95 6.33 7.59
N ALA A 58 -2.53 6.31 6.40
CA ALA A 58 -3.96 6.47 6.17
C ALA A 58 -4.39 5.64 4.96
N ASN A 59 -5.63 5.17 4.96
CA ASN A 59 -6.21 4.47 3.83
C ASN A 59 -7.21 5.37 3.12
N THR A 60 -7.17 5.37 1.79
CA THR A 60 -8.19 5.98 0.94
C THR A 60 -8.97 4.87 0.24
N THR A 61 -10.27 4.86 0.42
CA THR A 61 -11.20 3.91 -0.22
C THR A 61 -11.99 4.66 -1.29
N ALA A 62 -11.98 4.12 -2.51
CA ALA A 62 -12.80 4.59 -3.62
C ALA A 62 -13.81 3.51 -4.01
N GLU A 63 -15.06 3.90 -4.28
CA GLU A 63 -16.13 3.01 -4.75
C GLU A 63 -16.68 3.51 -6.08
N PHE A 64 -16.60 2.66 -7.10
CA PHE A 64 -17.24 2.85 -8.39
C PHE A 64 -18.54 2.08 -8.41
N THR A 65 -19.67 2.75 -8.52
CA THR A 65 -20.96 2.13 -8.77
C THR A 65 -21.17 2.00 -10.26
N TYR A 66 -21.44 0.79 -10.75
CA TYR A 66 -21.66 0.52 -12.18
C TYR A 66 -23.07 0.02 -12.46
N GLN A 67 -23.50 0.20 -13.72
CA GLN A 67 -24.71 -0.42 -14.21
C GLN A 67 -24.34 -1.76 -14.87
N PRO A 68 -24.91 -2.91 -14.43
CA PRO A 68 -24.70 -4.15 -15.14
C PRO A 68 -25.36 -4.09 -16.52
N VAL A 69 -24.60 -4.48 -17.53
CA VAL A 69 -25.08 -4.61 -18.91
C VAL A 69 -25.03 -6.06 -19.36
N SER A 70 -25.97 -6.47 -20.21
CA SER A 70 -25.95 -7.83 -20.76
C SER A 70 -24.64 -8.08 -21.51
N ALA A 71 -23.95 -9.14 -21.15
CA ALA A 71 -22.71 -9.51 -21.81
C ALA A 71 -23.00 -10.10 -23.21
N PRO A 72 -22.25 -9.73 -24.27
CA PRO A 72 -22.49 -10.20 -25.63
C PRO A 72 -22.20 -11.69 -25.78
N GLN A 73 -23.09 -12.44 -26.44
CA GLN A 73 -23.00 -13.90 -26.53
C GLN A 73 -21.89 -14.39 -27.50
N ASP A 74 -21.66 -13.69 -28.59
CA ASP A 74 -20.71 -14.08 -29.64
C ASP A 74 -19.31 -13.47 -29.49
N TYR A 75 -18.86 -13.37 -28.24
CA TYR A 75 -17.54 -12.80 -27.89
C TYR A 75 -16.62 -13.90 -27.34
N PHE A 76 -15.32 -13.66 -27.43
CA PHE A 76 -14.31 -14.46 -26.78
C PHE A 76 -14.16 -14.00 -25.33
N TYR A 77 -14.53 -14.87 -24.39
CA TYR A 77 -14.39 -14.66 -22.96
C TYR A 77 -13.07 -15.26 -22.49
N PHE A 78 -12.35 -14.49 -21.67
CA PHE A 78 -11.06 -14.90 -21.13
C PHE A 78 -10.81 -14.29 -19.77
N ARG A 79 -10.12 -15.04 -18.95
CA ARG A 79 -9.55 -14.55 -17.70
C ARG A 79 -8.07 -14.27 -17.92
N VAL A 80 -7.65 -13.05 -17.59
CA VAL A 80 -6.25 -12.68 -17.53
C VAL A 80 -5.83 -12.59 -16.07
N THR A 81 -4.69 -13.19 -15.74
CA THR A 81 -4.14 -13.24 -14.39
C THR A 81 -2.69 -12.76 -14.40
N VAL A 82 -2.33 -11.91 -13.47
CA VAL A 82 -0.96 -11.57 -13.10
C VAL A 82 -0.68 -12.20 -11.76
N LYS A 83 0.39 -13.00 -11.65
CA LYS A 83 0.71 -13.74 -10.42
C LYS A 83 2.21 -14.01 -10.28
N GLY A 84 2.58 -14.62 -9.14
CA GLY A 84 3.97 -14.99 -8.87
C GLY A 84 4.85 -13.82 -8.44
N LEU A 85 4.25 -12.67 -8.11
CA LEU A 85 5.00 -11.52 -7.63
C LEU A 85 5.50 -11.73 -6.20
N THR A 86 6.63 -11.12 -5.87
CA THR A 86 7.28 -11.21 -4.57
C THR A 86 6.38 -10.60 -3.47
N GLY A 87 5.72 -9.48 -3.78
CA GLY A 87 4.91 -8.77 -2.80
C GLY A 87 5.76 -8.19 -1.66
N GLY A 88 5.14 -8.00 -0.49
CA GLY A 88 5.83 -7.52 0.71
C GLY A 88 5.01 -6.50 1.48
N HIS A 89 5.60 -5.96 2.54
CA HIS A 89 4.98 -4.91 3.33
C HIS A 89 4.95 -3.58 2.58
N SER A 90 3.80 -2.90 2.60
CA SER A 90 3.61 -1.64 1.86
C SER A 90 4.40 -0.43 2.41
N GLY A 91 5.08 -0.60 3.53
CA GLY A 91 6.05 0.36 4.09
C GLY A 91 7.47 -0.08 3.75
N ASP A 92 7.96 -1.12 4.41
CA ASP A 92 9.37 -1.53 4.42
C ASP A 92 9.89 -2.07 3.08
N ASP A 93 8.97 -2.54 2.24
CA ASP A 93 9.33 -3.09 0.94
C ASP A 93 8.98 -2.19 -0.25
N ILE A 94 8.37 -1.02 0.00
CA ILE A 94 7.83 -0.16 -1.06
C ILE A 94 8.91 0.41 -2.00
N ASN A 95 10.14 0.55 -1.52
CA ASN A 95 11.30 1.04 -2.28
C ASN A 95 12.16 -0.06 -2.90
N LYS A 96 11.76 -1.32 -2.77
CA LYS A 96 12.54 -2.46 -3.28
C LYS A 96 12.30 -2.77 -4.76
N GLY A 97 11.57 -1.90 -5.47
CA GLY A 97 11.29 -2.07 -6.90
C GLY A 97 10.33 -3.23 -7.21
N ARG A 98 9.60 -3.74 -6.21
CA ARG A 98 8.62 -4.82 -6.40
C ARG A 98 7.41 -4.33 -7.17
N ALA A 99 6.91 -5.18 -8.04
CA ALA A 99 5.73 -4.89 -8.84
C ALA A 99 4.44 -4.99 -8.02
N ASN A 100 3.42 -4.23 -8.44
CA ASN A 100 2.08 -4.29 -7.90
C ASN A 100 1.15 -4.96 -8.92
N ALA A 101 0.60 -6.12 -8.59
CA ALA A 101 -0.22 -6.91 -9.51
C ALA A 101 -1.44 -6.13 -10.05
N ASN A 102 -2.09 -5.30 -9.22
CA ASN A 102 -3.21 -4.48 -9.63
C ASN A 102 -2.81 -3.46 -10.71
N LYS A 103 -1.63 -2.85 -10.57
CA LYS A 103 -1.10 -1.89 -11.56
C LYS A 103 -0.74 -2.59 -12.87
N LEU A 104 -0.10 -3.77 -12.80
CA LEU A 104 0.26 -4.54 -13.98
C LEU A 104 -0.97 -5.02 -14.74
N LEU A 105 -1.94 -5.62 -14.03
CA LEU A 105 -3.20 -6.04 -14.63
C LEU A 105 -3.91 -4.85 -15.31
N ASN A 106 -4.05 -3.75 -14.59
CA ASN A 106 -4.74 -2.56 -15.12
C ASN A 106 -4.04 -1.95 -16.33
N ARG A 107 -2.69 -1.97 -16.37
CA ARG A 107 -1.91 -1.51 -17.54
C ARG A 107 -2.27 -2.33 -18.77
N PHE A 108 -2.33 -3.65 -18.65
CA PHE A 108 -2.73 -4.53 -19.74
C PHE A 108 -4.18 -4.29 -20.18
N LEU A 109 -5.12 -4.23 -19.24
CA LEU A 109 -6.54 -3.96 -19.54
C LEU A 109 -6.73 -2.61 -20.23
N THR A 110 -5.97 -1.59 -19.84
CA THR A 110 -5.99 -0.27 -20.48
C THR A 110 -5.46 -0.33 -21.91
N GLN A 111 -4.40 -1.10 -22.17
CA GLN A 111 -3.89 -1.34 -23.53
C GLN A 111 -4.93 -2.05 -24.39
N LEU A 112 -5.58 -3.10 -23.87
CA LEU A 112 -6.65 -3.80 -24.58
C LEU A 112 -7.84 -2.88 -24.89
N ALA A 113 -8.30 -2.10 -23.91
CA ALA A 113 -9.41 -1.17 -24.07
C ALA A 113 -9.13 -0.04 -25.08
N SER A 114 -7.85 0.26 -25.35
CA SER A 114 -7.47 1.23 -26.40
C SER A 114 -7.48 0.64 -27.81
N LYS A 115 -7.39 -0.68 -27.94
CA LYS A 115 -7.31 -1.40 -29.23
C LYS A 115 -8.62 -2.10 -29.62
N TYR A 116 -9.37 -2.59 -28.64
CA TYR A 116 -10.50 -3.47 -28.82
C TYR A 116 -11.74 -2.95 -28.10
N ILE A 117 -12.91 -3.42 -28.51
CA ILE A 117 -14.15 -3.30 -27.72
C ILE A 117 -14.02 -4.30 -26.58
N LEU A 118 -13.62 -3.84 -25.40
CA LEU A 118 -13.38 -4.65 -24.22
C LEU A 118 -14.55 -4.54 -23.24
N TYR A 119 -15.20 -5.66 -22.93
CA TYR A 119 -16.13 -5.76 -21.80
C TYR A 119 -15.37 -6.30 -20.59
N LEU A 120 -15.46 -5.58 -19.48
CA LEU A 120 -14.93 -6.02 -18.17
C LEU A 120 -16.08 -6.64 -17.37
N CYS A 121 -15.98 -7.93 -17.04
CA CYS A 121 -17.01 -8.67 -16.30
C CYS A 121 -16.67 -8.75 -14.82
N GLU A 122 -15.40 -9.09 -14.50
CA GLU A 122 -14.90 -9.21 -13.14
C GLU A 122 -13.52 -8.60 -13.03
N ILE A 123 -13.21 -8.07 -11.86
CA ILE A 123 -11.86 -7.64 -11.48
C ILE A 123 -11.61 -7.91 -10.01
N ASP A 124 -10.46 -8.50 -9.69
CA ASP A 124 -10.06 -8.84 -8.34
C ASP A 124 -8.54 -8.77 -8.20
N GLY A 125 -8.03 -8.19 -7.11
CA GLY A 125 -6.62 -8.23 -6.80
C GLY A 125 -6.29 -7.62 -5.43
N GLY A 126 -5.29 -8.20 -4.77
CA GLY A 126 -4.85 -7.80 -3.43
C GLY A 126 -5.89 -8.11 -2.34
N ASN A 127 -5.45 -8.29 -1.10
CA ASN A 127 -6.32 -8.63 0.03
C ASN A 127 -6.08 -7.77 1.26
N LEU A 128 -4.83 -7.36 1.52
CA LEU A 128 -4.42 -6.66 2.72
C LEU A 128 -4.04 -5.21 2.39
N HIS A 129 -4.51 -4.26 3.20
CA HIS A 129 -4.22 -2.83 3.00
C HIS A 129 -2.73 -2.48 3.18
N ASN A 130 -2.00 -3.26 3.98
CA ASN A 130 -0.59 -3.06 4.28
C ASN A 130 0.36 -3.98 3.47
N ALA A 131 -0.14 -4.65 2.43
CA ALA A 131 0.67 -5.51 1.57
C ALA A 131 0.69 -5.01 0.12
N ILE A 132 1.82 -5.22 -0.56
CA ILE A 132 1.95 -5.05 -2.02
C ILE A 132 1.27 -6.24 -2.68
N PRO A 133 0.26 -6.06 -3.54
CA PRO A 133 -0.47 -7.14 -4.19
C PRO A 133 0.42 -8.05 -5.02
N ARG A 134 0.33 -9.36 -4.75
CA ARG A 134 1.11 -10.39 -5.44
C ARG A 134 0.38 -10.97 -6.64
N GLU A 135 -0.95 -10.85 -6.65
CA GLU A 135 -1.82 -11.44 -7.66
C GLU A 135 -2.99 -10.50 -7.95
N ALA A 136 -3.40 -10.49 -9.22
CA ALA A 136 -4.61 -9.82 -9.67
C ALA A 136 -5.15 -10.51 -10.92
N GLN A 137 -6.48 -10.50 -11.10
CA GLN A 137 -7.14 -11.12 -12.24
C GLN A 137 -8.36 -10.33 -12.71
N ALA A 138 -8.72 -10.51 -13.96
CA ALA A 138 -9.95 -9.96 -14.52
C ALA A 138 -10.57 -10.94 -15.51
N LEU A 139 -11.90 -11.02 -15.52
CA LEU A 139 -12.68 -11.68 -16.56
C LEU A 139 -13.14 -10.63 -17.57
N CYS A 140 -12.79 -10.86 -18.82
CA CYS A 140 -13.03 -9.92 -19.92
C CYS A 140 -13.67 -10.63 -21.13
N ALA A 141 -14.24 -9.82 -22.01
CA ALA A 141 -14.69 -10.29 -23.32
C ALA A 141 -14.33 -9.30 -24.42
N VAL A 142 -13.92 -9.84 -25.58
CA VAL A 142 -13.65 -9.09 -26.82
C VAL A 142 -14.37 -9.77 -28.00
N PRO A 143 -14.62 -9.07 -29.12
CA PRO A 143 -15.15 -9.72 -30.31
C PRO A 143 -14.34 -10.97 -30.68
N MET A 144 -15.02 -12.06 -31.10
CA MET A 144 -14.36 -13.34 -31.40
C MET A 144 -13.23 -13.21 -32.43
N LYS A 145 -13.34 -12.28 -33.37
CA LYS A 145 -12.29 -11.99 -34.37
C LYS A 145 -10.96 -11.50 -33.77
N ASP A 146 -11.00 -10.92 -32.56
CA ASP A 146 -9.84 -10.32 -31.90
C ASP A 146 -9.14 -11.30 -30.94
N LYS A 147 -9.67 -12.53 -30.80
CA LYS A 147 -9.17 -13.57 -29.88
C LYS A 147 -7.67 -13.82 -29.98
N GLU A 148 -7.14 -14.06 -31.16
CA GLU A 148 -5.73 -14.38 -31.33
C GLU A 148 -4.85 -13.13 -31.16
N SER A 149 -5.34 -11.95 -31.55
CA SER A 149 -4.64 -10.69 -31.35
C SER A 149 -4.45 -10.37 -29.85
N VAL A 150 -5.46 -10.63 -29.02
CA VAL A 150 -5.35 -10.46 -27.55
C VAL A 150 -4.30 -11.39 -26.95
N ARG A 151 -4.19 -12.63 -27.44
CA ARG A 151 -3.17 -13.58 -26.99
C ARG A 151 -1.75 -13.14 -27.38
N VAL A 152 -1.60 -12.61 -28.59
CA VAL A 152 -0.33 -12.04 -29.04
C VAL A 152 0.03 -10.82 -28.21
N ASP A 153 -0.92 -9.91 -27.96
CA ASP A 153 -0.71 -8.73 -27.10
C ASP A 153 -0.28 -9.12 -25.69
N LEU A 154 -0.86 -10.20 -25.10
CA LEU A 154 -0.42 -10.67 -23.78
C LEU A 154 1.01 -11.21 -23.82
N ASN A 155 1.40 -11.97 -24.84
CA ASN A 155 2.76 -12.49 -24.96
C ASN A 155 3.79 -11.35 -25.07
N ILE A 156 3.47 -10.32 -25.86
CA ILE A 156 4.32 -9.12 -25.97
C ILE A 156 4.42 -8.41 -24.62
N TYR A 157 3.28 -8.20 -23.96
CA TYR A 157 3.20 -7.57 -22.63
C TYR A 157 3.98 -8.35 -21.58
N THR A 158 3.90 -9.69 -21.60
CA THR A 158 4.67 -10.55 -20.69
C THR A 158 6.17 -10.33 -20.86
N ALA A 159 6.66 -10.32 -22.10
CA ALA A 159 8.08 -10.09 -22.39
C ALA A 159 8.54 -8.68 -21.95
N GLU A 160 7.68 -7.67 -22.08
CA GLU A 160 7.96 -6.32 -21.54
C GLU A 160 8.11 -6.35 -20.02
N LEU A 161 7.17 -7.02 -19.28
CA LEU A 161 7.22 -7.15 -17.84
C LEU A 161 8.44 -7.94 -17.36
N GLU A 162 8.77 -9.05 -18.01
CA GLU A 162 9.96 -9.85 -17.69
C GLU A 162 11.24 -9.03 -17.82
N ASN A 163 11.32 -8.14 -18.80
CA ASN A 163 12.45 -7.22 -18.95
C ASN A 163 12.43 -6.11 -17.89
N GLU A 164 11.27 -5.48 -17.62
CA GLU A 164 11.15 -4.38 -16.67
C GLU A 164 11.45 -4.82 -15.22
N TYR A 165 11.06 -6.05 -14.86
CA TYR A 165 11.12 -6.58 -13.49
C TYR A 165 12.08 -7.75 -13.31
N ALA A 166 12.99 -7.97 -14.24
CA ALA A 166 13.94 -9.10 -14.23
C ALA A 166 14.67 -9.28 -12.89
N ALA A 167 15.06 -8.17 -12.25
CA ALA A 167 15.83 -8.19 -11.01
C ALA A 167 14.98 -8.40 -9.74
N THR A 168 13.70 -8.02 -9.77
CA THR A 168 12.85 -7.95 -8.55
C THR A 168 11.74 -8.99 -8.53
N GLU A 169 11.32 -9.49 -9.71
CA GLU A 169 10.17 -10.41 -9.84
C GLU A 169 10.52 -11.64 -10.69
N PRO A 170 11.45 -12.51 -10.24
CA PRO A 170 11.92 -13.64 -11.04
C PRO A 170 10.84 -14.70 -11.34
N ASN A 171 9.74 -14.68 -10.57
CA ASN A 171 8.62 -15.62 -10.71
C ASN A 171 7.38 -14.99 -11.30
N LEU A 172 7.45 -13.73 -11.80
CA LEU A 172 6.35 -13.06 -12.47
C LEU A 172 5.79 -13.91 -13.61
N ARG A 173 4.48 -14.05 -13.66
CA ARG A 173 3.76 -14.77 -14.72
C ARG A 173 2.49 -14.05 -15.08
N THR A 174 2.16 -14.08 -16.35
CA THR A 174 0.83 -13.72 -16.85
C THR A 174 0.20 -14.92 -17.50
N GLU A 175 -1.10 -15.09 -17.32
CA GLU A 175 -1.84 -16.20 -17.90
C GLU A 175 -3.12 -15.69 -18.54
N LEU A 176 -3.55 -16.35 -19.61
CA LEU A 176 -4.84 -16.15 -20.24
C LEU A 176 -5.52 -17.49 -20.43
N SER A 177 -6.63 -17.70 -19.74
CA SER A 177 -7.52 -18.86 -19.92
C SER A 177 -8.79 -18.47 -20.66
N SER A 178 -9.28 -19.36 -21.53
CA SER A 178 -10.61 -19.20 -22.13
C SER A 178 -11.67 -19.51 -21.09
N GLU A 179 -12.73 -18.71 -21.04
CA GLU A 179 -13.81 -18.82 -20.07
C GLU A 179 -15.17 -18.96 -20.74
N SER A 180 -16.13 -19.43 -19.99
CA SER A 180 -17.53 -19.42 -20.41
C SER A 180 -18.10 -18.00 -20.39
N PRO A 181 -19.08 -17.67 -21.25
CA PRO A 181 -19.73 -16.37 -21.22
C PRO A 181 -20.33 -16.05 -19.85
N CYS A 182 -20.06 -14.84 -19.34
CA CYS A 182 -20.74 -14.30 -18.17
C CYS A 182 -22.14 -13.76 -18.57
N LYS A 183 -23.01 -13.57 -17.59
CA LYS A 183 -24.36 -13.02 -17.85
C LYS A 183 -24.33 -11.50 -18.01
N GLU A 184 -23.51 -10.84 -17.21
CA GLU A 184 -23.46 -9.39 -17.09
C GLU A 184 -22.01 -8.92 -17.10
N ALA A 185 -21.81 -7.72 -17.61
CA ALA A 185 -20.55 -7.01 -17.60
C ALA A 185 -20.75 -5.61 -16.96
N ILE A 186 -19.67 -5.00 -16.54
CA ILE A 186 -19.62 -3.59 -16.11
C ILE A 186 -19.89 -2.73 -17.33
N ASP A 187 -20.75 -1.72 -17.22
CA ASP A 187 -20.96 -0.78 -18.32
C ASP A 187 -19.63 -0.13 -18.77
N MET A 188 -19.52 0.09 -20.06
CA MET A 188 -18.26 0.53 -20.69
C MET A 188 -17.77 1.89 -20.20
N THR A 189 -18.68 2.77 -19.79
CA THR A 189 -18.33 4.09 -19.28
C THR A 189 -17.65 3.96 -17.93
N THR A 190 -18.29 3.23 -17.00
CA THR A 190 -17.71 2.98 -15.67
C THR A 190 -16.42 2.16 -15.77
N ALA A 191 -16.36 1.12 -16.60
CA ALA A 191 -15.15 0.35 -16.84
C ALA A 191 -13.99 1.26 -17.35
N GLY A 192 -14.27 2.12 -18.32
CA GLY A 192 -13.28 3.05 -18.84
C GLY A 192 -12.80 4.08 -17.80
N HIS A 193 -13.69 4.58 -16.96
CA HIS A 193 -13.34 5.49 -15.87
C HIS A 193 -12.49 4.79 -14.80
N LEU A 194 -12.90 3.58 -14.38
CA LEU A 194 -12.16 2.74 -13.45
C LEU A 194 -10.72 2.51 -13.93
N LEU A 195 -10.54 2.01 -15.16
CA LEU A 195 -9.22 1.70 -15.71
C LEU A 195 -8.33 2.92 -15.76
N ARG A 196 -8.84 4.09 -16.19
CA ARG A 196 -8.08 5.34 -16.22
C ARG A 196 -7.72 5.84 -14.83
N ALA A 197 -8.65 5.79 -13.85
CA ALA A 197 -8.40 6.21 -12.49
C ALA A 197 -7.33 5.33 -11.83
N VAL A 198 -7.44 4.00 -11.96
CA VAL A 198 -6.44 3.04 -11.46
C VAL A 198 -5.08 3.23 -12.16
N TYR A 199 -5.07 3.62 -13.44
CA TYR A 199 -3.83 3.95 -14.15
C TYR A 199 -3.17 5.21 -13.59
N ALA A 200 -3.96 6.26 -13.33
CA ALA A 200 -3.50 7.58 -12.91
C ALA A 200 -3.03 7.63 -11.45
N VAL A 201 -3.65 6.86 -10.53
CA VAL A 201 -3.29 6.92 -9.11
C VAL A 201 -1.84 6.51 -8.90
N HIS A 202 -1.14 7.27 -8.04
CA HIS A 202 0.24 6.98 -7.69
C HIS A 202 0.36 5.65 -6.92
N ASN A 203 1.40 4.89 -7.23
CA ASN A 203 1.79 3.68 -6.50
C ASN A 203 3.31 3.63 -6.40
N GLY A 204 3.83 3.32 -5.21
CA GLY A 204 5.26 3.28 -4.94
C GLY A 204 5.75 4.48 -4.12
N VAL A 205 7.05 4.72 -4.16
CA VAL A 205 7.70 5.84 -3.48
C VAL A 205 7.33 7.15 -4.19
N TYR A 206 6.86 8.13 -3.40
CA TYR A 206 6.59 9.48 -3.89
C TYR A 206 7.73 10.44 -3.56
N ALA A 207 8.25 10.36 -2.33
CA ALA A 207 9.36 11.18 -1.88
C ALA A 207 10.30 10.39 -0.97
N MET A 208 11.60 10.69 -1.09
CA MET A 208 12.62 10.21 -0.17
C MET A 208 12.85 11.26 0.92
N SER A 209 13.29 10.82 2.11
CA SER A 209 13.65 11.70 3.20
C SER A 209 14.81 12.62 2.81
N GLN A 210 14.69 13.88 3.18
CA GLN A 210 15.76 14.86 3.01
C GLN A 210 16.76 14.81 4.17
N ASP A 211 16.34 14.27 5.32
CA ASP A 211 17.13 14.24 6.56
C ASP A 211 17.92 12.93 6.71
N ILE A 212 17.40 11.81 6.20
CA ILE A 212 18.00 10.48 6.33
C ILE A 212 18.15 9.83 4.95
N PRO A 213 19.39 9.66 4.44
CA PRO A 213 19.63 9.02 3.15
C PRO A 213 19.08 7.59 3.10
N GLY A 214 18.40 7.25 2.00
CA GLY A 214 17.83 5.91 1.78
C GLY A 214 16.48 5.65 2.45
N LEU A 215 16.01 6.51 3.33
CA LEU A 215 14.70 6.41 3.95
C LEU A 215 13.61 6.95 3.00
N VAL A 216 12.52 6.20 2.85
CA VAL A 216 11.31 6.70 2.19
C VAL A 216 10.59 7.67 3.14
N GLU A 217 10.28 8.87 2.66
CA GLU A 217 9.44 9.82 3.40
C GLU A 217 7.96 9.56 3.16
N THR A 218 7.56 9.52 1.87
CA THR A 218 6.15 9.43 1.46
C THR A 218 5.97 8.38 0.38
N SER A 219 4.95 7.55 0.51
CA SER A 219 4.59 6.52 -0.46
C SER A 219 3.07 6.29 -0.53
N SER A 220 2.64 5.61 -1.58
CA SER A 220 1.29 5.07 -1.72
C SER A 220 1.33 3.65 -2.27
N ASN A 221 0.44 2.78 -1.81
CA ASN A 221 0.27 1.41 -2.31
C ASN A 221 -1.19 1.20 -2.76
N LEU A 222 -1.39 0.79 -3.99
CA LEU A 222 -2.69 0.32 -4.50
C LEU A 222 -2.94 -1.09 -3.97
N ALA A 223 -3.55 -1.17 -2.80
CA ALA A 223 -3.59 -2.38 -1.98
C ALA A 223 -4.59 -3.43 -2.48
N SER A 224 -5.79 -3.01 -2.88
CA SER A 224 -6.79 -3.95 -3.38
C SER A 224 -7.77 -3.32 -4.35
N ILE A 225 -8.29 -4.17 -5.25
CA ILE A 225 -9.45 -3.90 -6.12
C ILE A 225 -10.40 -5.08 -5.94
N LYS A 226 -11.63 -4.83 -5.50
CA LYS A 226 -12.61 -5.88 -5.21
C LYS A 226 -13.98 -5.51 -5.77
N GLN A 227 -14.57 -6.44 -6.49
CA GLN A 227 -15.99 -6.37 -6.79
C GLN A 227 -16.78 -6.76 -5.54
N VAL A 228 -17.73 -5.93 -5.13
CA VAL A 228 -18.51 -6.10 -3.90
C VAL A 228 -20.00 -6.05 -4.21
N GLU A 229 -20.85 -6.39 -3.24
CA GLU A 229 -22.30 -6.35 -3.39
C GLU A 229 -22.79 -4.95 -3.81
N GLY A 230 -23.96 -4.91 -4.48
CA GLY A 230 -24.59 -3.67 -4.91
C GLY A 230 -24.00 -3.06 -6.19
N ASN A 231 -23.41 -3.89 -7.06
CA ASN A 231 -22.79 -3.45 -8.31
C ASN A 231 -21.71 -2.40 -8.09
N LYS A 232 -20.83 -2.64 -7.13
CA LYS A 232 -19.77 -1.73 -6.76
C LYS A 232 -18.39 -2.38 -6.94
N ILE A 233 -17.41 -1.55 -7.27
CA ILE A 233 -15.99 -1.91 -7.25
C ILE A 233 -15.32 -1.05 -6.20
N LYS A 234 -14.82 -1.71 -5.16
CA LYS A 234 -14.12 -1.08 -4.05
C LYS A 234 -12.62 -1.16 -4.27
N ILE A 235 -11.95 -0.02 -4.19
CA ILE A 235 -10.50 0.11 -4.28
C ILE A 235 -9.97 0.67 -2.97
N VAL A 236 -8.93 0.04 -2.45
CA VAL A 236 -8.24 0.53 -1.25
C VAL A 236 -6.80 0.86 -1.60
N THR A 237 -6.38 2.05 -1.24
CA THR A 237 -4.98 2.50 -1.30
C THR A 237 -4.51 2.86 0.10
N SER A 238 -3.23 2.62 0.40
CA SER A 238 -2.61 2.95 1.68
C SER A 238 -1.51 3.98 1.46
N GLN A 239 -1.60 5.14 2.11
CA GLN A 239 -0.62 6.20 2.05
C GLN A 239 0.19 6.25 3.34
N ARG A 240 1.51 6.41 3.23
CA ARG A 240 2.42 6.51 4.36
C ARG A 240 3.31 7.73 4.23
N SER A 241 3.58 8.39 5.36
CA SER A 241 4.59 9.44 5.45
C SER A 241 5.00 9.69 6.89
N SER A 242 6.28 10.02 7.12
CA SER A 242 6.75 10.54 8.39
C SER A 242 6.34 12.02 8.63
N ILE A 243 5.85 12.69 7.58
CA ILE A 243 5.39 14.09 7.62
C ILE A 243 3.88 14.12 7.38
N LEU A 244 3.12 14.58 8.36
CA LEU A 244 1.65 14.60 8.31
C LEU A 244 1.09 15.39 7.13
N SER A 245 1.66 16.55 6.80
CA SER A 245 1.22 17.36 5.66
C SER A 245 1.48 16.66 4.32
N SER A 246 2.62 15.98 4.16
CA SER A 246 2.95 15.19 2.97
C SER A 246 2.00 13.98 2.83
N ARG A 247 1.67 13.30 3.95
CA ARG A 247 0.67 12.22 3.94
C ARG A 247 -0.70 12.72 3.48
N LYS A 248 -1.16 13.84 4.05
CA LYS A 248 -2.44 14.46 3.66
C LYS A 248 -2.45 14.85 2.18
N ASN A 249 -1.36 15.44 1.69
CA ASN A 249 -1.23 15.79 0.27
C ASN A 249 -1.30 14.55 -0.63
N MET A 250 -0.60 13.46 -0.28
CA MET A 250 -0.66 12.21 -1.03
C MET A 250 -2.07 11.63 -1.04
N SER A 251 -2.75 11.60 0.11
CA SER A 251 -4.15 11.16 0.19
C SER A 251 -5.08 12.00 -0.69
N GLU A 252 -4.87 13.33 -0.76
CA GLU A 252 -5.68 14.21 -1.60
C GLU A 252 -5.39 14.03 -3.10
N MET A 253 -4.14 13.74 -3.49
CA MET A 253 -3.80 13.38 -4.87
C MET A 253 -4.53 12.11 -5.30
N ILE A 254 -4.50 11.06 -4.46
CA ILE A 254 -5.20 9.80 -4.71
C ILE A 254 -6.72 10.04 -4.78
N ARG A 255 -7.26 10.77 -3.80
CA ARG A 255 -8.68 11.14 -3.77
C ARG A 255 -9.11 11.86 -5.04
N SER A 256 -8.34 12.85 -5.46
CA SER A 256 -8.62 13.64 -6.67
C SER A 256 -8.65 12.77 -7.92
N ALA A 257 -7.70 11.85 -8.08
CA ALA A 257 -7.65 10.95 -9.23
C ALA A 257 -8.90 10.04 -9.30
N PHE A 258 -9.36 9.50 -8.18
CA PHE A 258 -10.56 8.67 -8.14
C PHE A 258 -11.84 9.48 -8.35
N LEU A 259 -11.93 10.70 -7.78
CA LEU A 259 -13.07 11.60 -8.02
C LEU A 259 -13.19 11.99 -9.50
N LEU A 260 -12.07 12.29 -10.17
CA LEU A 260 -12.05 12.54 -11.63
C LEU A 260 -12.52 11.32 -12.43
N GLY A 261 -12.32 10.10 -11.91
CA GLY A 261 -12.87 8.87 -12.46
C GLY A 261 -14.35 8.63 -12.10
N GLY A 262 -14.98 9.50 -11.33
CA GLY A 262 -16.39 9.37 -10.94
C GLY A 262 -16.66 8.42 -9.77
N ALA A 263 -15.65 8.09 -8.97
CA ALA A 263 -15.83 7.29 -7.75
C ALA A 263 -16.32 8.13 -6.57
N GLU A 264 -17.02 7.49 -5.63
CA GLU A 264 -17.17 8.01 -4.27
C GLU A 264 -15.91 7.69 -3.49
N VAL A 265 -15.35 8.67 -2.75
CA VAL A 265 -14.05 8.50 -2.09
C VAL A 265 -14.10 8.94 -0.64
N ILE A 266 -13.59 8.06 0.24
CA ILE A 266 -13.44 8.31 1.66
C ILE A 266 -11.98 8.07 2.05
N THR A 267 -11.37 9.04 2.73
CA THR A 267 -10.06 8.89 3.34
C THR A 267 -10.24 8.81 4.85
N GLY A 268 -9.73 7.76 5.47
CA GLY A 268 -9.75 7.59 6.93
C GLY A 268 -8.76 8.54 7.63
N ASP A 269 -8.96 8.76 8.93
CA ASP A 269 -8.11 9.64 9.74
C ASP A 269 -6.67 9.13 9.82
N GLY A 270 -6.50 7.79 9.82
CA GLY A 270 -5.20 7.14 9.91
C GLY A 270 -4.55 7.29 11.27
N TYR A 271 -3.24 7.12 11.32
CA TYR A 271 -2.42 7.30 12.51
C TYR A 271 -1.23 8.22 12.21
N PRO A 272 -0.72 8.95 13.21
CA PRO A 272 0.36 9.91 13.02
C PRO A 272 1.69 9.20 12.76
N GLY A 273 2.61 9.93 12.12
CA GLY A 273 4.01 9.57 12.03
C GLY A 273 4.83 10.27 13.10
N TRP A 274 6.05 9.86 13.22
CA TRP A 274 7.06 10.50 14.05
C TRP A 274 8.20 10.95 13.14
N LYS A 275 8.25 12.26 12.88
CA LYS A 275 9.33 12.83 12.06
C LYS A 275 10.69 12.65 12.76
N PRO A 276 11.70 12.06 12.08
CA PRO A 276 13.03 11.91 12.64
C PRO A 276 13.64 13.26 13.07
N ASN A 277 14.27 13.27 14.25
CA ASN A 277 15.05 14.42 14.73
C ASN A 277 16.47 13.96 15.07
N THR A 278 17.40 14.19 14.15
CA THR A 278 18.82 13.84 14.30
C THR A 278 19.57 14.71 15.31
N ASP A 279 19.01 15.87 15.66
CA ASP A 279 19.61 16.83 16.62
C ASP A 279 19.07 16.65 18.06
N SER A 280 18.29 15.60 18.30
CA SER A 280 17.70 15.33 19.61
C SER A 280 18.78 15.09 20.68
N PRO A 281 18.75 15.82 21.81
CA PRO A 281 19.71 15.60 22.91
C PRO A 281 19.69 14.16 23.45
N VAL A 282 18.51 13.55 23.53
CA VAL A 282 18.40 12.17 24.03
C VAL A 282 19.06 11.16 23.09
N LEU A 283 19.03 11.42 21.78
CA LEU A 283 19.72 10.57 20.80
C LEU A 283 21.20 10.50 21.05
N LYS A 284 21.84 11.65 21.29
CA LYS A 284 23.29 11.73 21.61
C LYS A 284 23.62 10.92 22.87
N ILE A 285 22.81 11.09 23.93
CA ILE A 285 22.98 10.33 25.18
C ILE A 285 22.82 8.81 24.92
N ALA A 286 21.84 8.42 24.10
CA ALA A 286 21.61 7.01 23.75
C ALA A 286 22.80 6.41 22.97
N ILE A 287 23.33 7.13 21.97
CA ILE A 287 24.51 6.71 21.19
C ILE A 287 25.74 6.55 22.11
N ASP A 288 26.03 7.55 22.95
CA ASP A 288 27.19 7.54 23.85
C ASP A 288 27.07 6.37 24.86
N SER A 289 25.85 6.14 25.39
CA SER A 289 25.58 5.05 26.34
C SER A 289 25.72 3.69 25.67
N TYR A 290 25.20 3.53 24.47
CA TYR A 290 25.33 2.29 23.71
C TYR A 290 26.79 1.95 23.41
N LYS A 291 27.55 2.95 22.92
CA LYS A 291 28.97 2.82 22.62
C LYS A 291 29.79 2.46 23.86
N LYS A 292 29.44 3.04 25.02
CA LYS A 292 30.09 2.71 26.29
C LYS A 292 29.83 1.29 26.76
N LEU A 293 28.60 0.78 26.55
CA LEU A 293 28.20 -0.55 27.00
C LEU A 293 28.67 -1.67 26.06
N PHE A 294 28.60 -1.43 24.76
CA PHE A 294 28.81 -2.50 23.76
C PHE A 294 30.10 -2.32 22.93
N GLY A 295 30.81 -1.21 23.08
CA GLY A 295 32.07 -0.92 22.36
C GLY A 295 31.92 -0.58 20.89
N VAL A 296 30.69 -0.51 20.37
CA VAL A 296 30.34 -0.19 18.98
C VAL A 296 29.32 0.93 18.93
N GLU A 297 29.30 1.68 17.84
CA GLU A 297 28.31 2.74 17.63
C GLU A 297 27.03 2.14 17.06
N PRO A 298 25.83 2.48 17.62
CA PRO A 298 24.58 1.99 17.08
C PRO A 298 24.24 2.68 15.76
N LYS A 299 23.49 2.01 14.92
CA LYS A 299 22.94 2.62 13.69
C LYS A 299 21.68 3.41 14.04
N VAL A 300 21.67 4.69 13.66
CA VAL A 300 20.49 5.54 13.80
C VAL A 300 19.61 5.40 12.57
N LYS A 301 18.36 5.03 12.77
CA LYS A 301 17.40 4.73 11.71
C LYS A 301 16.03 5.39 11.95
N ALA A 302 15.22 5.42 10.94
CA ALA A 302 13.78 5.56 11.01
C ALA A 302 13.15 4.52 10.09
N ILE A 303 11.92 4.11 10.41
CA ILE A 303 11.21 3.07 9.66
C ILE A 303 10.05 3.68 8.86
N HIS A 304 9.80 3.17 7.66
CA HIS A 304 8.65 3.58 6.85
C HIS A 304 7.39 2.74 7.15
N ALA A 305 7.25 2.32 8.40
CA ALA A 305 6.10 1.65 8.99
C ALA A 305 5.62 2.42 10.22
N GLY A 306 4.48 2.04 10.81
CA GLY A 306 3.98 2.64 12.04
C GLY A 306 4.71 2.09 13.27
N LEU A 307 4.96 2.96 14.25
CA LEU A 307 5.39 2.59 15.58
C LEU A 307 4.48 3.26 16.62
N GLU A 308 4.28 2.61 17.75
CA GLU A 308 3.51 3.17 18.89
C GLU A 308 4.03 4.55 19.33
N CYS A 309 5.36 4.75 19.25
CA CYS A 309 6.00 6.02 19.59
C CYS A 309 5.37 7.22 18.83
N GLY A 310 4.94 7.02 17.59
CA GLY A 310 4.24 8.06 16.83
C GLY A 310 2.92 8.48 17.48
N LEU A 311 2.18 7.52 18.05
CA LEU A 311 0.91 7.77 18.76
C LEU A 311 1.14 8.45 20.11
N PHE A 312 2.20 8.08 20.82
CA PHE A 312 2.49 8.62 22.15
C PHE A 312 2.88 10.09 22.14
N LEU A 313 3.42 10.59 21.03
CA LEU A 313 3.75 12.02 20.87
C LEU A 313 2.53 12.94 20.89
N GLU A 314 1.31 12.40 20.68
CA GLU A 314 0.06 13.14 20.69
C GLU A 314 -0.69 13.01 22.06
N LYS A 315 -0.17 12.22 22.99
CA LYS A 315 -0.80 11.94 24.33
C LYS A 315 -0.12 12.66 25.46
#